data_4bd80aa0022fbe674a3e9b4bff65149d
#
_entry.id   4bd80aa0022fbe674a3e9b4bff65149d
#
_cell.length_a   1.000
_cell.length_b   1.000
_cell.length_c   1.000
_cell.angle_alpha   90.00
_cell.angle_beta   90.00
_cell.angle_gamma   90.00
#
_symmetry.space_group_name_H-M   'P 1'
#
loop_
_entity.id
_entity.type
_entity.pdbx_description
1 polymer ?
#
loop_
_entity_poly.entity_id
_entity_poly.type
_entity_poly.pdbx_seq_one_letter_code
_entity_poly.pdbx_strand_id
1 'polypeptide(L)'
;QIKKNCGMTESDAVAYKVKTREIFYLGDAVCFLGKNYVVGEVERKWEGNEIYNYYLLETKGELRQMPYGNKKIIGASLKGNVTSVKKDTVKVVLMEDETGGWAGQKWFAYSTIYSSPDGTGWYCMPEKGDSVRLYFPNENEAEAYVNSSVNEQSSNSSARSNPDEKSIKNKQGKEVLFKPDRLVFTNNKGMSIEIVDDEGILIESD
;
A
#
# COMPACT_ATOMS: atom_id res chain seq x y z
N GLN A 1 -22.14 20.76 6.62
CA GLN A 1 -20.74 20.96 7.13
C GLN A 1 -19.69 20.32 6.19
N ILE A 2 -19.96 19.17 5.57
CA ILE A 2 -19.02 18.48 4.66
C ILE A 2 -18.81 19.31 3.37
N LYS A 3 -19.87 19.97 2.87
CA LYS A 3 -19.82 20.77 1.63
C LYS A 3 -18.98 22.05 1.74
N LYS A 4 -18.91 22.66 2.92
CA LYS A 4 -18.14 23.90 3.17
C LYS A 4 -16.61 23.71 3.07
N ASN A 5 -16.11 22.52 3.30
CA ASN A 5 -14.66 22.23 3.30
C ASN A 5 -14.10 21.85 1.92
N CYS A 6 -14.95 21.77 0.87
CA CYS A 6 -14.56 21.26 -0.44
C CYS A 6 -14.36 22.32 -1.50
N GLY A 7 -14.40 23.63 -1.15
CA GLY A 7 -14.28 24.73 -2.11
C GLY A 7 -15.44 24.80 -3.11
N MET A 8 -16.59 24.19 -2.80
CA MET A 8 -17.81 24.28 -3.61
C MET A 8 -18.54 25.57 -3.28
N THR A 9 -19.02 26.29 -4.30
CA THR A 9 -19.89 27.44 -4.13
C THR A 9 -21.33 26.99 -3.84
N GLU A 10 -22.15 27.82 -3.21
CA GLU A 10 -23.58 27.49 -2.95
C GLU A 10 -24.34 27.13 -4.24
N SER A 11 -23.95 27.71 -5.38
CA SER A 11 -24.54 27.38 -6.69
C SER A 11 -24.16 25.98 -7.21
N ASP A 12 -23.08 25.41 -6.72
CA ASP A 12 -22.61 24.06 -7.11
C ASP A 12 -23.26 22.96 -6.28
N ALA A 13 -24.04 23.31 -5.26
CA ALA A 13 -24.64 22.39 -4.30
C ALA A 13 -26.15 22.17 -4.52
N VAL A 14 -26.69 22.51 -5.69
CA VAL A 14 -28.11 22.35 -5.99
C VAL A 14 -28.34 21.10 -6.84
N ALA A 15 -28.96 20.10 -6.24
CA ALA A 15 -29.43 18.91 -6.93
C ALA A 15 -30.96 18.94 -7.06
N TYR A 16 -31.50 18.45 -8.17
CA TYR A 16 -32.93 18.36 -8.42
C TYR A 16 -33.38 16.91 -8.54
N LYS A 17 -34.43 16.54 -7.81
CA LYS A 17 -35.16 15.30 -8.09
C LYS A 17 -36.26 15.57 -9.11
N VAL A 18 -36.17 14.91 -10.25
CA VAL A 18 -37.09 15.08 -11.37
C VAL A 18 -37.83 13.76 -11.65
N LYS A 19 -39.15 13.82 -11.74
CA LYS A 19 -40.01 12.71 -12.19
C LYS A 19 -40.43 12.95 -13.62
N THR A 20 -40.18 11.98 -14.51
CA THR A 20 -40.56 12.06 -15.91
C THR A 20 -40.83 10.66 -16.50
N ARG A 21 -41.44 10.59 -17.68
CA ARG A 21 -41.55 9.38 -18.48
C ARG A 21 -40.38 9.20 -19.46
N GLU A 22 -39.63 10.28 -19.70
CA GLU A 22 -38.46 10.22 -20.57
C GLU A 22 -37.37 9.34 -20.00
N ILE A 23 -36.60 8.72 -20.88
CA ILE A 23 -35.55 7.78 -20.48
C ILE A 23 -34.19 8.48 -20.65
N PHE A 24 -33.50 8.65 -19.54
CA PHE A 24 -32.10 9.05 -19.47
C PHE A 24 -31.30 7.97 -18.77
N TYR A 25 -30.00 7.98 -19.01
CA TYR A 25 -29.04 7.06 -18.39
C TYR A 25 -28.15 7.79 -17.39
N LEU A 26 -27.58 7.03 -16.49
CA LEU A 26 -26.58 7.56 -15.54
C LEU A 26 -25.42 8.21 -16.30
N GLY A 27 -25.11 9.45 -15.97
CA GLY A 27 -24.05 10.22 -16.65
C GLY A 27 -24.51 11.05 -17.84
N ASP A 28 -25.79 10.93 -18.30
CA ASP A 28 -26.30 11.76 -19.36
C ASP A 28 -26.31 13.23 -18.98
N ALA A 29 -25.93 14.09 -19.93
CA ALA A 29 -26.04 15.53 -19.79
C ALA A 29 -27.44 15.98 -20.19
N VAL A 30 -28.15 16.65 -19.30
CA VAL A 30 -29.51 17.14 -19.50
C VAL A 30 -29.60 18.66 -19.25
N CYS A 31 -30.42 19.33 -20.04
CA CYS A 31 -30.73 20.74 -19.80
C CYS A 31 -32.02 20.84 -18.98
N PHE A 32 -31.94 21.40 -17.78
CA PHE A 32 -33.07 21.61 -16.90
C PHE A 32 -33.07 23.07 -16.38
N LEU A 33 -34.22 23.75 -16.48
CA LEU A 33 -34.35 25.16 -16.12
C LEU A 33 -33.27 26.09 -16.76
N GLY A 34 -32.88 25.77 -18.02
CA GLY A 34 -31.88 26.58 -18.76
C GLY A 34 -30.43 26.35 -18.32
N LYS A 35 -30.17 25.37 -17.48
CA LYS A 35 -28.81 24.98 -17.04
C LYS A 35 -28.52 23.53 -17.37
N ASN A 36 -27.23 23.22 -17.52
CA ASN A 36 -26.77 21.87 -17.78
C ASN A 36 -26.52 21.13 -16.49
N TYR A 37 -27.10 19.95 -16.35
CA TYR A 37 -26.94 19.01 -15.26
C TYR A 37 -26.50 17.67 -15.81
N VAL A 38 -26.08 16.78 -14.93
CA VAL A 38 -25.76 15.39 -15.22
C VAL A 38 -26.66 14.49 -14.36
N VAL A 39 -27.11 13.42 -14.94
CA VAL A 39 -27.91 12.40 -14.22
C VAL A 39 -26.99 11.65 -13.26
N GLY A 40 -27.09 11.91 -11.96
CA GLY A 40 -26.30 11.31 -10.88
C GLY A 40 -26.93 10.03 -10.30
N GLU A 41 -28.27 9.96 -10.28
CA GLU A 41 -29.00 8.75 -9.86
C GLU A 41 -30.20 8.51 -10.77
N VAL A 42 -30.55 7.23 -10.94
CA VAL A 42 -31.70 6.77 -11.71
C VAL A 42 -32.49 5.75 -10.89
N GLU A 43 -33.75 6.06 -10.64
CA GLU A 43 -34.68 5.12 -10.01
C GLU A 43 -35.91 4.98 -10.92
N ARG A 44 -36.37 3.74 -11.20
CA ARG A 44 -37.58 3.46 -11.96
C ARG A 44 -38.63 2.85 -11.08
N LYS A 45 -39.84 3.41 -11.12
CA LYS A 45 -40.97 2.93 -10.34
C LYS A 45 -42.18 2.70 -11.22
N TRP A 46 -42.90 1.61 -10.92
CA TRP A 46 -44.20 1.33 -11.48
C TRP A 46 -45.26 2.03 -10.62
N GLU A 47 -45.99 2.96 -11.20
CA GLU A 47 -47.03 3.72 -10.52
C GLU A 47 -48.28 3.80 -11.40
N GLY A 48 -49.43 3.29 -10.88
CA GLY A 48 -50.72 3.43 -11.50
C GLY A 48 -50.81 2.95 -12.97
N ASN A 49 -50.25 1.83 -13.32
CA ASN A 49 -50.11 1.24 -14.67
C ASN A 49 -49.08 1.89 -15.59
N GLU A 50 -48.25 2.77 -15.12
CA GLU A 50 -47.18 3.40 -15.91
C GLU A 50 -45.84 3.33 -15.21
N ILE A 51 -44.76 3.37 -15.99
CA ILE A 51 -43.40 3.45 -15.49
C ILE A 51 -42.98 4.92 -15.43
N TYR A 52 -42.57 5.37 -14.27
CA TYR A 52 -41.97 6.67 -14.07
C TYR A 52 -40.48 6.51 -13.74
N ASN A 53 -39.68 7.42 -14.30
CA ASN A 53 -38.26 7.53 -14.00
C ASN A 53 -38.07 8.71 -13.07
N TYR A 54 -37.29 8.47 -12.01
CA TYR A 54 -36.86 9.47 -11.05
C TYR A 54 -35.38 9.68 -11.22
N TYR A 55 -34.97 10.90 -11.44
CA TYR A 55 -33.59 11.29 -11.66
C TYR A 55 -33.13 12.25 -10.58
N LEU A 56 -31.91 12.06 -10.08
CA LEU A 56 -31.17 13.09 -9.36
C LEU A 56 -30.30 13.82 -10.38
N LEU A 57 -30.60 15.08 -10.63
CA LEU A 57 -29.83 15.96 -11.51
C LEU A 57 -28.83 16.75 -10.68
N GLU A 58 -27.57 16.60 -10.99
CA GLU A 58 -26.46 17.21 -10.24
C GLU A 58 -25.60 18.07 -11.16
N THR A 59 -24.93 19.06 -10.61
CA THR A 59 -23.94 19.82 -11.36
C THR A 59 -22.67 19.00 -11.52
N LYS A 60 -21.84 19.27 -12.54
CA LYS A 60 -20.55 18.61 -12.74
C LYS A 60 -19.61 18.71 -11.52
N GLY A 61 -19.80 19.73 -10.67
CA GLY A 61 -19.05 19.90 -9.44
C GLY A 61 -19.42 18.88 -8.36
N GLU A 62 -20.71 18.49 -8.29
CA GLU A 62 -21.20 17.51 -7.31
C GLU A 62 -20.83 16.08 -7.68
N LEU A 63 -20.72 15.77 -8.97
CA LEU A 63 -20.23 14.47 -9.45
C LEU A 63 -18.74 14.22 -9.20
N ARG A 64 -17.97 15.23 -8.84
CA ARG A 64 -16.64 15.02 -8.27
C ARG A 64 -16.81 14.37 -6.92
N GLN A 65 -16.86 13.05 -6.93
CA GLN A 65 -16.78 12.27 -5.70
C GLN A 65 -15.57 12.77 -4.91
N MET A 66 -15.83 13.27 -3.71
CA MET A 66 -14.74 13.38 -2.74
C MET A 66 -14.14 11.99 -2.60
N PRO A 67 -12.82 11.86 -2.61
CA PRO A 67 -12.21 10.60 -2.26
C PRO A 67 -12.67 10.27 -0.83
N TYR A 68 -13.72 9.46 -0.73
CA TYR A 68 -14.11 8.88 0.54
C TYR A 68 -13.02 7.87 0.89
N GLY A 69 -12.26 8.20 1.92
CA GLY A 69 -11.31 7.26 2.49
C GLY A 69 -12.04 5.97 2.87
N ASN A 70 -11.44 4.85 2.62
CA ASN A 70 -11.99 3.56 2.99
C ASN A 70 -11.71 3.27 4.47
N LYS A 71 -12.61 3.65 5.34
CA LYS A 71 -12.46 3.44 6.80
C LYS A 71 -12.26 1.97 7.19
N LYS A 72 -12.65 1.03 6.33
CA LYS A 72 -12.52 -0.42 6.60
C LYS A 72 -11.08 -0.91 6.48
N ILE A 73 -10.20 -0.15 5.80
CA ILE A 73 -8.81 -0.54 5.65
C ILE A 73 -7.90 -0.02 6.78
N ILE A 74 -8.38 0.88 7.64
CA ILE A 74 -7.58 1.44 8.72
C ILE A 74 -7.03 0.31 9.60
N GLY A 75 -5.69 0.24 9.73
CA GLY A 75 -5.00 -0.82 10.46
C GLY A 75 -4.90 -2.15 9.73
N ALA A 76 -5.45 -2.27 8.53
CA ALA A 76 -5.32 -3.49 7.74
C ALA A 76 -3.86 -3.72 7.31
N SER A 77 -3.46 -4.98 7.29
CA SER A 77 -2.14 -5.44 6.88
C SER A 77 -2.29 -6.60 5.91
N LEU A 78 -2.04 -6.34 4.63
CA LEU A 78 -2.20 -7.32 3.55
C LEU A 78 -0.85 -7.97 3.23
N LYS A 79 -0.87 -9.29 3.00
CA LYS A 79 0.31 -10.03 2.60
C LYS A 79 0.60 -9.82 1.12
N GLY A 80 1.88 -9.65 0.79
CA GLY A 80 2.30 -9.52 -0.59
C GLY A 80 3.77 -9.89 -0.80
N ASN A 81 4.16 -10.01 -2.06
CA ASN A 81 5.52 -10.29 -2.46
C ASN A 81 6.14 -9.10 -3.19
N VAL A 82 7.39 -8.80 -2.88
CA VAL A 82 8.16 -7.74 -3.54
C VAL A 82 8.44 -8.14 -4.99
N THR A 83 8.05 -7.27 -5.93
CA THR A 83 8.32 -7.47 -7.37
C THR A 83 9.45 -6.60 -7.88
N SER A 84 9.67 -5.44 -7.27
CA SER A 84 10.74 -4.51 -7.62
C SER A 84 11.15 -3.66 -6.43
N VAL A 85 12.42 -3.29 -6.38
CA VAL A 85 13.00 -2.42 -5.35
C VAL A 85 13.70 -1.25 -6.02
N LYS A 86 13.49 -0.03 -5.53
CA LYS A 86 14.14 1.18 -6.03
C LYS A 86 14.32 2.18 -4.90
N LYS A 87 15.57 2.47 -4.54
CA LYS A 87 15.93 3.31 -3.38
C LYS A 87 15.23 2.75 -2.13
N ASP A 88 14.44 3.55 -1.45
CA ASP A 88 13.66 3.27 -0.24
C ASP A 88 12.20 2.86 -0.52
N THR A 89 11.89 2.51 -1.78
CA THR A 89 10.56 2.12 -2.21
C THR A 89 10.54 0.73 -2.83
N VAL A 90 9.39 0.08 -2.75
CA VAL A 90 9.15 -1.25 -3.31
C VAL A 90 7.83 -1.29 -4.09
N LYS A 91 7.74 -2.17 -5.08
CA LYS A 91 6.49 -2.61 -5.69
C LYS A 91 6.12 -3.96 -5.11
N VAL A 92 4.83 -4.15 -4.82
CA VAL A 92 4.31 -5.36 -4.18
C VAL A 92 3.10 -5.88 -4.96
N VAL A 93 3.03 -7.19 -5.16
CA VAL A 93 1.81 -7.88 -5.58
C VAL A 93 1.19 -8.52 -4.36
N LEU A 94 -0.10 -8.24 -4.11
CA LEU A 94 -0.84 -8.82 -2.99
C LEU A 94 -1.19 -10.27 -3.30
N MET A 95 -1.18 -11.12 -2.28
CA MET A 95 -1.47 -12.55 -2.46
C MET A 95 -2.94 -12.82 -2.74
N GLU A 96 -3.84 -11.96 -2.27
CA GLU A 96 -5.28 -12.02 -2.49
C GLU A 96 -5.70 -11.41 -3.85
N ASP A 97 -4.78 -10.78 -4.57
CA ASP A 97 -5.07 -10.22 -5.90
C ASP A 97 -4.75 -11.22 -7.00
N GLU A 98 -5.70 -12.09 -7.31
CA GLU A 98 -5.59 -13.08 -8.39
C GLU A 98 -5.41 -12.45 -9.77
N THR A 99 -5.79 -11.18 -9.93
CA THR A 99 -5.72 -10.46 -11.20
C THR A 99 -4.39 -9.73 -11.42
N GLY A 100 -3.60 -9.55 -10.36
CA GLY A 100 -2.28 -8.89 -10.41
C GLY A 100 -2.31 -7.42 -10.87
N GLY A 101 -3.50 -6.80 -10.87
CA GLY A 101 -3.75 -5.61 -11.66
C GLY A 101 -3.22 -4.30 -11.09
N TRP A 102 -3.40 -4.03 -9.82
CA TRP A 102 -3.20 -2.68 -9.28
C TRP A 102 -2.00 -2.52 -8.34
N ALA A 103 -1.79 -3.43 -7.41
CA ALA A 103 -0.74 -3.32 -6.41
C ALA A 103 0.66 -3.40 -7.03
N GLY A 104 0.86 -4.19 -8.10
CA GLY A 104 2.13 -4.33 -8.78
C GLY A 104 2.62 -3.10 -9.55
N GLN A 105 1.81 -2.05 -9.69
CA GLN A 105 2.14 -0.84 -10.45
C GLN A 105 2.64 0.31 -9.56
N LYS A 106 2.19 0.38 -8.31
CA LYS A 106 2.50 1.48 -7.40
C LYS A 106 3.79 1.22 -6.62
N TRP A 107 4.58 2.28 -6.47
CA TRP A 107 5.72 2.31 -5.55
C TRP A 107 5.23 2.72 -4.15
N PHE A 108 5.54 1.90 -3.16
CA PHE A 108 5.26 2.16 -1.76
C PHE A 108 6.56 2.43 -1.01
N ALA A 109 6.54 3.35 -0.05
CA ALA A 109 7.64 3.50 0.88
C ALA A 109 7.85 2.20 1.67
N TYR A 110 9.10 1.86 1.98
CA TYR A 110 9.44 0.73 2.85
C TYR A 110 9.81 1.25 4.24
N SER A 111 9.14 0.74 5.25
CA SER A 111 9.39 1.09 6.65
C SER A 111 10.68 0.43 7.13
N THR A 112 11.54 1.19 7.77
CA THR A 112 12.75 0.72 8.43
C THR A 112 12.67 0.97 9.93
N ILE A 113 13.58 0.36 10.70
CA ILE A 113 13.62 0.49 12.16
C ILE A 113 13.97 1.93 12.58
N TYR A 114 14.85 2.59 11.82
CA TYR A 114 15.31 3.94 12.07
C TYR A 114 15.67 4.64 10.77
N SER A 115 15.18 5.87 10.58
CA SER A 115 15.51 6.72 9.44
C SER A 115 15.40 8.19 9.82
N SER A 116 16.34 8.99 9.37
CA SER A 116 16.35 10.44 9.50
C SER A 116 16.33 11.13 8.12
N PRO A 117 15.84 12.37 8.02
CA PRO A 117 15.74 13.09 6.74
C PRO A 117 17.07 13.35 6.05
N ASP A 118 18.19 13.35 6.80
CA ASP A 118 19.55 13.50 6.27
C ASP A 118 20.12 12.21 5.65
N GLY A 119 19.34 11.11 5.66
CA GLY A 119 19.72 9.81 5.12
C GLY A 119 20.43 8.90 6.12
N THR A 120 20.61 9.32 7.38
CA THR A 120 21.12 8.43 8.42
C THR A 120 20.06 7.44 8.87
N GLY A 121 20.49 6.23 9.24
CA GLY A 121 19.58 5.18 9.71
C GLY A 121 19.92 3.78 9.22
N TRP A 122 18.94 2.90 9.28
CA TRP A 122 19.05 1.53 8.79
C TRP A 122 18.53 1.47 7.35
N TYR A 123 19.44 1.24 6.42
CA TYR A 123 19.09 1.00 5.03
C TYR A 123 19.21 -0.48 4.71
N CYS A 124 18.12 -1.21 4.87
CA CYS A 124 18.05 -2.66 4.69
C CYS A 124 16.76 -2.99 3.92
N MET A 125 16.84 -2.89 2.60
CA MET A 125 15.70 -3.13 1.72
C MET A 125 15.47 -4.62 1.51
N PRO A 126 14.20 -5.04 1.37
CA PRO A 126 13.88 -6.41 0.99
C PRO A 126 14.35 -6.71 -0.43
N GLU A 127 14.51 -7.98 -0.74
CA GLU A 127 14.86 -8.45 -2.08
C GLU A 127 13.59 -8.77 -2.89
N LYS A 128 13.74 -8.82 -4.21
CA LYS A 128 12.68 -9.31 -5.08
C LYS A 128 12.29 -10.74 -4.72
N GLY A 129 11.00 -10.97 -4.48
CA GLY A 129 10.44 -12.26 -4.06
C GLY A 129 10.20 -12.37 -2.55
N ASP A 130 10.71 -11.43 -1.75
CA ASP A 130 10.47 -11.45 -0.31
C ASP A 130 8.99 -11.21 0.02
N SER A 131 8.51 -11.92 1.03
CA SER A 131 7.16 -11.74 1.59
C SER A 131 7.16 -10.57 2.54
N VAL A 132 6.26 -9.62 2.31
CA VAL A 132 6.13 -8.37 3.06
C VAL A 132 4.67 -8.11 3.41
N ARG A 133 4.43 -7.07 4.20
CA ARG A 133 3.09 -6.60 4.57
C ARG A 133 2.86 -5.19 4.05
N LEU A 134 1.79 -4.98 3.29
CA LEU A 134 1.28 -3.66 2.94
C LEU A 134 0.34 -3.21 4.05
N TYR A 135 0.70 -2.14 4.73
CA TYR A 135 -0.02 -1.60 5.88
C TYR A 135 -0.73 -0.29 5.52
N PHE A 136 -1.95 -0.13 6.01
CA PHE A 136 -2.81 1.04 5.80
C PHE A 136 -2.97 1.80 7.12
N PRO A 137 -2.24 2.92 7.33
CA PRO A 137 -2.27 3.67 8.57
C PRO A 137 -3.59 4.43 8.80
N ASN A 138 -4.29 4.76 7.73
CA ASN A 138 -5.54 5.52 7.74
C ASN A 138 -6.44 5.12 6.57
N GLU A 139 -7.50 5.87 6.33
CA GLU A 139 -8.51 5.63 5.29
C GLU A 139 -8.03 5.96 3.86
N ASN A 140 -6.86 6.61 3.72
CA ASN A 140 -6.30 6.98 2.43
C ASN A 140 -5.33 5.90 1.93
N GLU A 141 -5.74 5.13 0.95
CA GLU A 141 -4.90 4.09 0.34
C GLU A 141 -3.59 4.63 -0.27
N ALA A 142 -3.52 5.94 -0.55
CA ALA A 142 -2.31 6.56 -1.07
C ALA A 142 -1.18 6.62 -0.04
N GLU A 143 -1.51 6.59 1.24
CA GLU A 143 -0.57 6.68 2.36
C GLU A 143 -0.12 5.30 2.88
N ALA A 144 -0.57 4.22 2.25
CA ALA A 144 -0.10 2.88 2.57
C ALA A 144 1.41 2.75 2.37
N TYR A 145 2.05 1.99 3.25
CA TYR A 145 3.47 1.69 3.16
C TYR A 145 3.74 0.21 3.46
N VAL A 146 4.88 -0.27 3.00
CA VAL A 146 5.30 -1.66 3.22
C VAL A 146 6.15 -1.74 4.48
N ASN A 147 5.86 -2.71 5.32
CA ASN A 147 6.64 -3.01 6.51
C ASN A 147 6.98 -4.50 6.58
N SER A 148 7.94 -4.82 7.41
CA SER A 148 8.44 -6.14 7.85
C SER A 148 8.32 -7.29 6.85
N SER A 149 9.35 -8.11 6.82
CA SER A 149 9.36 -9.40 6.14
C SER A 149 9.11 -10.52 7.16
N VAL A 150 8.24 -11.47 6.81
CA VAL A 150 8.01 -12.67 7.63
C VAL A 150 8.66 -13.85 6.93
N ASN A 151 9.57 -14.53 7.60
CA ASN A 151 10.20 -15.73 7.07
C ASN A 151 9.25 -16.92 7.24
N GLU A 152 8.37 -17.14 6.27
CA GLU A 152 7.34 -18.19 6.33
C GLU A 152 7.85 -19.53 5.82
N GLN A 153 8.62 -19.52 4.73
CA GLN A 153 9.24 -20.71 4.16
C GLN A 153 10.70 -20.40 3.81
N SER A 154 11.62 -21.06 4.46
CA SER A 154 13.03 -20.94 4.14
C SER A 154 13.43 -21.98 3.10
N SER A 155 14.03 -21.54 2.01
CA SER A 155 14.71 -22.42 1.05
C SER A 155 15.98 -23.05 1.64
N ASN A 156 16.46 -22.53 2.78
CA ASN A 156 17.59 -23.05 3.55
C ASN A 156 17.19 -23.11 5.04
N SER A 157 16.63 -24.24 5.44
CA SER A 157 16.15 -24.45 6.82
C SER A 157 17.28 -24.43 7.86
N SER A 158 18.52 -24.73 7.47
CA SER A 158 19.67 -24.72 8.39
C SER A 158 20.17 -23.32 8.73
N ALA A 159 19.93 -22.31 7.86
CA ALA A 159 20.46 -20.97 8.04
C ALA A 159 19.88 -20.20 9.25
N ARG A 160 18.79 -20.69 9.83
CA ARG A 160 18.09 -20.07 10.99
C ARG A 160 17.65 -21.13 11.99
N SER A 161 18.41 -22.21 12.11
CA SER A 161 18.07 -23.36 12.99
C SER A 161 18.47 -23.15 14.44
N ASN A 162 19.49 -22.34 14.70
CA ASN A 162 19.97 -22.06 16.05
C ASN A 162 19.49 -20.68 16.52
N PRO A 163 18.54 -20.58 17.46
CA PRO A 163 18.05 -19.32 17.98
C PRO A 163 19.09 -18.56 18.85
N ASP A 164 20.15 -19.20 19.30
CA ASP A 164 21.22 -18.55 20.07
C ASP A 164 22.17 -17.76 19.16
N GLU A 165 22.20 -18.04 17.87
CA GLU A 165 22.94 -17.28 16.87
C GLU A 165 22.05 -16.20 16.25
N LYS A 166 22.56 -14.98 16.12
CA LYS A 166 21.90 -13.86 15.46
C LYS A 166 22.80 -13.34 14.35
N SER A 167 22.24 -13.00 13.20
CA SER A 167 23.05 -12.47 12.10
C SER A 167 22.37 -11.38 11.30
N ILE A 168 23.20 -10.53 10.70
CA ILE A 168 22.85 -9.61 9.62
C ILE A 168 23.60 -10.07 8.38
N LYS A 169 22.89 -10.59 7.39
CA LYS A 169 23.46 -11.18 6.19
C LYS A 169 22.80 -10.66 4.93
N ASN A 170 23.60 -10.35 3.91
CA ASN A 170 23.09 -10.00 2.60
C ASN A 170 23.10 -11.22 1.65
N LYS A 171 22.43 -11.08 0.51
CA LYS A 171 22.33 -12.14 -0.51
C LYS A 171 23.68 -12.55 -1.11
N GLN A 172 24.68 -11.66 -1.08
CA GLN A 172 26.04 -11.91 -1.57
C GLN A 172 26.92 -12.63 -0.52
N GLY A 173 26.36 -12.98 0.65
CA GLY A 173 27.03 -13.72 1.69
C GLY A 173 27.91 -12.87 2.62
N LYS A 174 27.82 -11.54 2.60
CA LYS A 174 28.48 -10.70 3.61
C LYS A 174 27.64 -10.77 4.88
N GLU A 175 28.32 -11.00 6.02
CA GLU A 175 27.63 -11.33 7.27
C GLU A 175 28.31 -10.74 8.47
N VAL A 176 27.51 -10.26 9.41
CA VAL A 176 27.89 -10.03 10.80
C VAL A 176 27.11 -11.04 11.64
N LEU A 177 27.83 -11.92 12.33
CA LEU A 177 27.25 -13.04 13.08
C LEU A 177 27.61 -12.91 14.57
N PHE A 178 26.58 -12.95 15.40
CA PHE A 178 26.68 -12.99 16.86
C PHE A 178 26.48 -14.41 17.34
N LYS A 179 27.54 -15.05 17.82
CA LYS A 179 27.48 -16.36 18.46
C LYS A 179 27.58 -16.21 19.98
N PRO A 180 27.27 -17.25 20.76
CA PRO A 180 27.38 -17.19 22.21
C PRO A 180 28.78 -16.89 22.75
N ASP A 181 29.82 -17.24 21.98
CA ASP A 181 31.22 -17.16 22.37
C ASP A 181 32.06 -16.18 21.53
N ARG A 182 31.48 -15.60 20.47
CA ARG A 182 32.22 -14.70 19.57
C ARG A 182 31.35 -13.82 18.70
N LEU A 183 31.91 -12.72 18.22
CA LEU A 183 31.37 -11.89 17.14
C LEU A 183 32.22 -12.13 15.88
N VAL A 184 31.55 -12.40 14.75
CA VAL A 184 32.19 -12.70 13.45
C VAL A 184 31.78 -11.70 12.39
N PHE A 185 32.77 -11.10 11.71
CA PHE A 185 32.58 -10.40 10.43
C PHE A 185 33.16 -11.26 9.31
N THR A 186 32.36 -11.68 8.36
CA THR A 186 32.83 -12.58 7.31
C THR A 186 32.30 -12.23 5.92
N ASN A 187 33.08 -12.56 4.89
CA ASN A 187 32.62 -12.54 3.52
C ASN A 187 32.04 -13.90 3.08
N ASN A 188 32.10 -14.92 3.95
CA ASN A 188 31.73 -16.31 3.66
C ASN A 188 32.48 -16.89 2.41
N LYS A 189 33.74 -16.42 2.18
CA LYS A 189 34.62 -16.84 1.08
C LYS A 189 36.07 -16.90 1.52
N GLY A 190 36.35 -17.32 2.74
CA GLY A 190 37.70 -17.49 3.28
C GLY A 190 38.27 -16.29 4.03
N MET A 191 37.53 -15.19 4.19
CA MET A 191 37.98 -14.03 4.96
C MET A 191 37.06 -13.77 6.14
N SER A 192 37.65 -13.64 7.36
CA SER A 192 36.91 -13.29 8.56
C SER A 192 37.75 -12.45 9.55
N ILE A 193 37.03 -11.71 10.38
CA ILE A 193 37.53 -11.12 11.62
C ILE A 193 36.63 -11.63 12.72
N GLU A 194 37.20 -12.27 13.72
CA GLU A 194 36.48 -12.82 14.86
C GLU A 194 36.98 -12.16 16.14
N ILE A 195 36.06 -11.75 17.00
CA ILE A 195 36.33 -11.34 18.37
C ILE A 195 35.85 -12.47 19.25
N VAL A 196 36.76 -13.22 19.81
CA VAL A 196 36.50 -14.46 20.55
C VAL A 196 36.64 -14.19 22.04
N ASP A 197 35.68 -14.63 22.84
CA ASP A 197 35.70 -14.50 24.29
C ASP A 197 36.96 -15.24 24.83
N ASP A 198 37.68 -14.59 25.72
CA ASP A 198 38.91 -15.14 26.41
C ASP A 198 40.13 -15.45 25.50
N GLU A 199 39.98 -15.32 24.14
CA GLU A 199 41.09 -15.62 23.22
C GLU A 199 41.63 -14.39 22.48
N GLY A 200 40.78 -13.38 22.23
CA GLY A 200 41.18 -12.13 21.56
C GLY A 200 40.64 -12.00 20.12
N ILE A 201 41.43 -11.43 19.22
CA ILE A 201 41.00 -11.14 17.84
C ILE A 201 41.77 -12.06 16.90
N LEU A 202 40.98 -12.83 16.11
CA LEU A 202 41.51 -13.68 15.05
C LEU A 202 41.17 -13.03 13.69
N ILE A 203 42.17 -13.00 12.80
CA ILE A 203 41.98 -12.53 11.41
C ILE A 203 42.42 -13.64 10.49
N GLU A 204 41.48 -14.07 9.64
CA GLU A 204 41.72 -15.06 8.61
C GLU A 204 41.61 -14.38 7.22
N SER A 205 42.61 -14.61 6.38
CA SER A 205 42.62 -14.14 4.99
C SER A 205 43.26 -15.19 4.10
N ASP A 206 42.67 -15.40 2.94
CA ASP A 206 43.27 -16.22 1.85
C ASP A 206 44.58 -15.57 1.34
#